data_109b702d0a374a8cca0ae03cc1372ea6
#
_entry.id   109b702d0a374a8cca0ae03cc1372ea6
#
_cell.length_a   1.000
_cell.length_b   1.000
_cell.length_c   1.000
_cell.angle_alpha   90.00
_cell.angle_beta   90.00
_cell.angle_gamma   90.00
#
_symmetry.space_group_name_H-M   'P 1'
#
loop_
_entity.id
_entity.type
_entity.pdbx_description
1 polymer ?
#
loop_
_entity_poly.entity_id
_entity_poly.type
_entity_poly.pdbx_seq_one_letter_code
_entity_poly.pdbx_strand_id
1 'polypeptide(L)'
;MTLVICVVGKGRSSGKTHLVEALTEKLVVERFRVATVKHIHRGFDTTNKDTWRHLEAGATITIAATPTEVITVRRSRAPLLDEALKAIYVEADLVLVEGYKKSQYQKILCANTASEALAAMKDISNINMISGPVASKPEERNILKADFPEMKVHDLEEAVSAVKEMLAKDPLQNLPSLNCGHCGYDTCLELANAISAGEATKNDCKVFSTSLATLEVDGKIIPLSMFPKKILRGVIMGVLNNLRGVDKHPKKITINIKAE
;
A
#
# COMPACT_ATOMS: atom_id res chain seq x y z
N MET A 1 -1.16 -6.25 -4.07
CA MET A 1 0.14 -5.53 -3.95
C MET A 1 -0.15 -4.27 -3.17
N THR A 2 0.56 -4.01 -2.09
CA THR A 2 0.53 -2.66 -1.50
C THR A 2 0.83 -1.68 -2.62
N LEU A 3 0.05 -0.64 -2.79
CA LEU A 3 0.32 0.37 -3.81
C LEU A 3 1.71 0.96 -3.59
N VAL A 4 2.58 0.86 -4.58
CA VAL A 4 3.94 1.39 -4.52
C VAL A 4 4.06 2.54 -5.51
N ILE A 5 4.40 3.72 -5.02
CA ILE A 5 4.59 4.92 -5.84
C ILE A 5 5.99 5.47 -5.60
N CYS A 6 6.77 5.62 -6.66
CA CYS A 6 8.08 6.24 -6.60
C CYS A 6 7.98 7.75 -6.85
N VAL A 7 8.49 8.54 -5.93
CA VAL A 7 8.64 10.00 -6.09
C VAL A 7 10.06 10.26 -6.61
N VAL A 8 10.16 10.71 -7.84
CA VAL A 8 11.42 10.85 -8.57
C VAL A 8 11.63 12.28 -9.05
N GLY A 9 12.86 12.65 -9.38
CA GLY A 9 13.20 13.96 -9.93
C GLY A 9 14.68 14.01 -10.33
N LYS A 10 15.05 14.88 -11.24
CA LYS A 10 16.40 14.90 -11.84
C LYS A 10 17.47 15.46 -10.90
N GLY A 11 17.14 16.47 -10.11
CA GLY A 11 18.08 17.20 -9.24
C GLY A 11 17.88 16.95 -7.74
N ARG A 12 18.84 17.43 -6.95
CA ARG A 12 18.61 17.74 -5.54
C ARG A 12 17.63 18.93 -5.48
N SER A 13 16.83 19.03 -4.43
CA SER A 13 15.88 20.15 -4.23
C SER A 13 14.75 20.26 -5.27
N SER A 14 14.40 19.17 -5.99
CA SER A 14 13.23 19.14 -6.87
C SER A 14 11.89 18.93 -6.14
N GLY A 15 11.87 19.05 -4.79
CA GLY A 15 10.66 18.93 -3.99
C GLY A 15 10.24 17.50 -3.60
N LYS A 16 11.03 16.45 -3.96
CA LYS A 16 10.67 15.05 -3.67
C LYS A 16 10.38 14.76 -2.20
N THR A 17 11.32 15.11 -1.32
CA THR A 17 11.16 14.85 0.12
C THR A 17 9.94 15.58 0.67
N HIS A 18 9.76 16.85 0.30
CA HIS A 18 8.58 17.63 0.69
C HIS A 18 7.26 16.99 0.21
N LEU A 19 7.23 16.49 -1.04
CA LEU A 19 6.04 15.81 -1.56
C LEU A 19 5.77 14.50 -0.80
N VAL A 20 6.81 13.70 -0.51
CA VAL A 20 6.66 12.46 0.29
C VAL A 20 6.14 12.77 1.69
N GLU A 21 6.69 13.78 2.37
CA GLU A 21 6.24 14.23 3.69
C GLU A 21 4.78 14.67 3.66
N ALA A 22 4.41 15.55 2.75
CA ALA A 22 3.07 16.09 2.65
C ALA A 22 2.02 15.04 2.25
N LEU A 23 2.34 14.13 1.32
CA LEU A 23 1.48 13.00 0.99
C LEU A 23 1.29 12.08 2.21
N THR A 24 2.38 11.77 2.92
CA THR A 24 2.33 10.93 4.11
C THR A 24 1.43 11.56 5.18
N GLU A 25 1.66 12.84 5.52
CA GLU A 25 0.87 13.55 6.53
C GLU A 25 -0.62 13.53 6.21
N LYS A 26 -1.00 13.94 4.99
CA LYS A 26 -2.41 14.03 4.59
C LYS A 26 -3.10 12.66 4.56
N LEU A 27 -2.41 11.62 4.06
CA LEU A 27 -2.99 10.28 3.99
C LEU A 27 -3.08 9.60 5.37
N VAL A 28 -2.13 9.84 6.26
CA VAL A 28 -2.17 9.32 7.64
C VAL A 28 -3.32 9.95 8.44
N VAL A 29 -3.59 11.25 8.27
CA VAL A 29 -4.77 11.92 8.86
C VAL A 29 -6.07 11.24 8.41
N GLU A 30 -6.13 10.75 7.18
CA GLU A 30 -7.26 9.98 6.63
C GLU A 30 -7.22 8.48 6.98
N ARG A 31 -6.33 8.08 7.91
CA ARG A 31 -6.15 6.72 8.43
C ARG A 31 -5.60 5.70 7.46
N PHE A 32 -4.95 6.11 6.37
CA PHE A 32 -4.15 5.20 5.56
C PHE A 32 -2.84 4.87 6.26
N ARG A 33 -2.42 3.62 6.17
CA ARG A 33 -1.12 3.16 6.69
C ARG A 33 -0.07 3.39 5.60
N VAL A 34 0.82 4.33 5.81
CA VAL A 34 1.84 4.72 4.83
C VAL A 34 3.21 4.25 5.31
N ALA A 35 3.91 3.48 4.47
CA ALA A 35 5.32 3.19 4.64
C ALA A 35 6.15 4.04 3.68
N THR A 36 7.37 4.38 4.06
CA THR A 36 8.27 5.13 3.19
C THR A 36 9.59 4.39 2.98
N VAL A 37 10.14 4.49 1.78
CA VAL A 37 11.47 3.97 1.42
C VAL A 37 12.25 5.11 0.78
N LYS A 38 13.48 5.33 1.24
CA LYS A 38 14.38 6.34 0.66
C LYS A 38 15.62 5.70 0.05
N HIS A 39 15.86 5.98 -1.23
CA HIS A 39 17.09 5.57 -1.89
C HIS A 39 18.23 6.51 -1.53
N ILE A 40 19.23 5.99 -0.84
CA ILE A 40 20.42 6.72 -0.41
C ILE A 40 21.60 6.23 -1.22
N HIS A 41 22.29 7.14 -1.92
CA HIS A 41 23.46 6.80 -2.75
C HIS A 41 24.77 6.69 -1.96
N ARG A 42 24.80 7.21 -0.74
CA ARG A 42 25.94 7.12 0.18
C ARG A 42 25.52 6.25 1.36
N GLY A 43 26.50 5.64 2.04
CA GLY A 43 26.19 4.82 3.22
C GLY A 43 25.35 5.59 4.24
N PHE A 44 24.48 4.89 4.94
CA PHE A 44 23.77 5.44 6.09
C PHE A 44 24.80 5.69 7.20
N ASP A 45 24.68 6.81 7.92
CA ASP A 45 25.64 7.21 8.94
C ASP A 45 25.49 6.35 10.22
N THR A 46 25.92 5.10 10.10
CA THR A 46 26.01 4.14 11.21
C THR A 46 27.44 3.79 11.55
N THR A 47 28.42 4.41 10.88
CA THR A 47 29.84 4.10 11.01
C THR A 47 30.32 4.33 12.46
N ASN A 48 31.10 3.38 13.01
CA ASN A 48 31.63 3.41 14.38
C ASN A 48 30.61 3.30 15.54
N LYS A 49 29.35 2.98 15.26
CA LYS A 49 28.36 2.61 16.29
C LYS A 49 28.52 1.12 16.66
N ASP A 50 28.07 0.73 17.85
CA ASP A 50 28.18 -0.67 18.30
C ASP A 50 27.46 -1.63 17.33
N THR A 51 26.29 -1.26 16.84
CA THR A 51 25.55 -2.00 15.83
C THR A 51 26.34 -2.21 14.53
N TRP A 52 27.12 -1.23 14.10
CA TRP A 52 28.02 -1.36 12.95
C TRP A 52 29.16 -2.34 13.24
N ARG A 53 29.77 -2.30 14.44
CA ARG A 53 30.83 -3.23 14.87
C ARG A 53 30.33 -4.69 14.87
N HIS A 54 29.07 -4.93 15.26
CA HIS A 54 28.49 -6.27 15.17
C HIS A 54 28.40 -6.79 13.75
N LEU A 55 28.00 -5.94 12.78
CA LEU A 55 27.97 -6.29 11.36
C LEU A 55 29.40 -6.53 10.80
N GLU A 56 30.40 -5.75 11.21
CA GLU A 56 31.82 -5.98 10.85
C GLU A 56 32.34 -7.31 11.41
N ALA A 57 31.90 -7.70 12.60
CA ALA A 57 32.24 -8.98 13.21
C ALA A 57 31.54 -10.18 12.56
N GLY A 58 30.67 -9.95 11.54
CA GLY A 58 30.01 -11.02 10.76
C GLY A 58 28.55 -11.27 11.09
N ALA A 59 27.90 -10.43 11.91
CA ALA A 59 26.46 -10.55 12.13
C ALA A 59 25.69 -10.33 10.81
N THR A 60 24.73 -11.20 10.52
CA THR A 60 23.86 -11.10 9.33
C THR A 60 22.92 -9.90 9.42
N ILE A 61 22.47 -9.59 10.61
CA ILE A 61 21.53 -8.49 10.94
C ILE A 61 21.87 -7.97 12.33
N THR A 62 21.69 -6.69 12.54
CA THR A 62 21.75 -6.08 13.88
C THR A 62 20.49 -5.25 14.09
N ILE A 63 20.00 -5.26 15.32
CA ILE A 63 18.80 -4.53 15.73
C ILE A 63 19.16 -3.67 16.94
N ALA A 64 18.91 -2.38 16.83
CA ALA A 64 18.95 -1.45 17.95
C ALA A 64 17.51 -1.15 18.38
N ALA A 65 17.24 -1.31 19.68
CA ALA A 65 15.97 -0.94 20.28
C ALA A 65 16.19 0.24 21.23
N THR A 66 15.39 1.27 21.07
CA THR A 66 15.31 2.42 21.98
C THR A 66 13.93 2.41 22.67
N PRO A 67 13.65 3.29 23.62
CA PRO A 67 12.33 3.38 24.24
C PRO A 67 11.19 3.65 23.24
N THR A 68 11.47 4.21 22.08
CA THR A 68 10.47 4.68 21.09
C THR A 68 10.67 4.11 19.69
N GLU A 69 11.82 3.47 19.40
CA GLU A 69 12.18 3.08 18.04
C GLU A 69 12.87 1.72 17.99
N VAL A 70 12.67 1.01 16.89
CA VAL A 70 13.44 -0.19 16.53
C VAL A 70 14.12 0.06 15.19
N ILE A 71 15.44 -0.01 15.17
CA ILE A 71 16.29 0.20 13.99
C ILE A 71 16.91 -1.13 13.60
N THR A 72 16.63 -1.57 12.39
CA THR A 72 17.19 -2.80 11.83
C THR A 72 18.19 -2.46 10.73
N VAL A 73 19.40 -2.99 10.84
CA VAL A 73 20.44 -2.83 9.83
C VAL A 73 20.92 -4.20 9.37
N ARG A 74 20.91 -4.43 8.07
CA ARG A 74 21.51 -5.59 7.44
C ARG A 74 22.28 -5.18 6.20
N ARG A 75 23.33 -5.93 5.88
CA ARG A 75 24.07 -5.70 4.63
C ARG A 75 23.33 -6.29 3.44
N SER A 76 23.36 -5.56 2.35
CA SER A 76 22.96 -6.06 1.04
C SER A 76 24.02 -5.74 0.01
N ARG A 77 24.27 -6.68 -0.93
CA ARG A 77 25.27 -6.48 -1.98
C ARG A 77 24.77 -5.57 -3.10
N ALA A 78 23.47 -5.54 -3.33
CA ALA A 78 22.81 -4.69 -4.33
C ALA A 78 21.36 -4.47 -3.91
N PRO A 79 21.08 -3.47 -3.05
CA PRO A 79 19.75 -3.22 -2.55
C PRO A 79 18.85 -2.72 -3.69
N LEU A 80 18.20 -3.64 -4.39
CA LEU A 80 17.12 -3.33 -5.30
C LEU A 80 15.90 -2.87 -4.51
N LEU A 81 15.01 -2.12 -5.14
CA LEU A 81 13.77 -1.66 -4.50
C LEU A 81 12.96 -2.83 -3.93
N ASP A 82 12.85 -3.94 -4.66
CA ASP A 82 12.10 -5.12 -4.22
C ASP A 82 12.67 -5.72 -2.92
N GLU A 83 13.98 -5.64 -2.69
CA GLU A 83 14.58 -6.05 -1.43
C GLU A 83 14.22 -5.11 -0.28
N ALA A 84 14.20 -3.80 -0.54
CA ALA A 84 13.74 -2.82 0.43
C ALA A 84 12.25 -2.98 0.76
N LEU A 85 11.41 -3.27 -0.24
CA LEU A 85 9.98 -3.53 -0.05
C LEU A 85 9.73 -4.79 0.79
N LYS A 86 10.51 -5.87 0.58
CA LYS A 86 10.43 -7.08 1.42
C LYS A 86 10.87 -6.86 2.87
N ALA A 87 11.59 -5.79 3.15
CA ALA A 87 11.95 -5.43 4.52
C ALA A 87 10.82 -4.71 5.28
N ILE A 88 9.74 -4.33 4.60
CA ILE A 88 8.53 -3.76 5.22
C ILE A 88 7.70 -4.94 5.77
N TYR A 89 7.80 -5.20 7.06
CA TYR A 89 7.12 -6.30 7.76
C TYR A 89 5.85 -5.85 8.49
N VAL A 90 5.44 -4.60 8.29
CA VAL A 90 4.17 -4.05 8.80
C VAL A 90 3.18 -3.91 7.65
N GLU A 91 1.89 -4.01 7.97
CA GLU A 91 0.87 -3.76 6.98
C GLU A 91 0.86 -2.29 6.57
N ALA A 92 0.94 -2.04 5.27
CA ALA A 92 0.85 -0.71 4.67
C ALA A 92 -0.13 -0.72 3.50
N ASP A 93 -0.93 0.33 3.38
CA ASP A 93 -1.85 0.53 2.27
C ASP A 93 -1.11 1.16 1.08
N LEU A 94 -0.10 1.97 1.37
CA LEU A 94 0.74 2.67 0.42
C LEU A 94 2.21 2.62 0.84
N VAL A 95 3.10 2.42 -0.13
CA VAL A 95 4.53 2.64 0.03
C VAL A 95 4.96 3.80 -0.85
N LEU A 96 5.40 4.89 -0.24
CA LEU A 96 6.01 6.01 -0.93
C LEU A 96 7.53 5.81 -0.98
N VAL A 97 8.08 5.79 -2.18
CA VAL A 97 9.51 5.54 -2.42
C VAL A 97 10.17 6.80 -2.95
N GLU A 98 11.06 7.42 -2.17
CA GLU A 98 11.87 8.51 -2.68
C GLU A 98 13.07 7.97 -3.48
N GLY A 99 13.05 8.12 -4.79
CA GLY A 99 14.12 7.67 -5.68
C GLY A 99 13.76 6.46 -6.55
N TYR A 100 14.73 5.61 -6.85
CA TYR A 100 14.59 4.43 -7.72
C TYR A 100 14.00 4.74 -9.12
N LYS A 101 14.54 5.73 -9.82
CA LYS A 101 14.07 6.20 -11.13
C LYS A 101 13.92 5.10 -12.19
N LYS A 102 14.74 4.04 -12.11
CA LYS A 102 14.76 2.92 -13.07
C LYS A 102 13.82 1.77 -12.69
N SER A 103 13.09 1.87 -11.57
CA SER A 103 12.12 0.84 -11.18
C SER A 103 10.96 0.76 -12.17
N GLN A 104 10.24 -0.36 -12.16
CA GLN A 104 9.03 -0.54 -12.98
C GLN A 104 7.77 0.02 -12.31
N TYR A 105 7.85 0.44 -11.07
CA TYR A 105 6.72 1.00 -10.34
C TYR A 105 6.27 2.35 -10.91
N GLN A 106 5.01 2.70 -10.64
CA GLN A 106 4.41 3.99 -11.00
C GLN A 106 5.17 5.14 -10.35
N LYS A 107 5.24 6.27 -11.04
CA LYS A 107 6.06 7.40 -10.59
C LYS A 107 5.30 8.71 -10.57
N ILE A 108 5.60 9.50 -9.55
CA ILE A 108 5.34 10.93 -9.51
C ILE A 108 6.66 11.64 -9.80
N LEU A 109 6.71 12.40 -10.88
CA LEU A 109 7.88 13.18 -11.24
C LEU A 109 7.81 14.54 -10.56
N CYS A 110 8.76 14.84 -9.67
CA CYS A 110 8.93 16.17 -9.09
C CYS A 110 9.92 17.00 -9.92
N ALA A 111 9.51 18.21 -10.27
CA ALA A 111 10.32 19.16 -11.01
C ALA A 111 10.06 20.60 -10.53
N ASN A 112 11.05 21.48 -10.71
CA ASN A 112 10.94 22.90 -10.41
C ASN A 112 10.41 23.72 -11.61
N THR A 113 10.69 23.23 -12.83
CA THR A 113 10.31 23.88 -14.09
C THR A 113 9.85 22.84 -15.12
N ALA A 114 9.14 23.29 -16.15
CA ALA A 114 8.72 22.45 -17.27
C ALA A 114 9.93 21.86 -18.00
N SER A 115 10.98 22.66 -18.23
CA SER A 115 12.21 22.19 -18.87
C SER A 115 12.87 21.05 -18.09
N GLU A 116 12.91 21.13 -16.75
CA GLU A 116 13.42 20.04 -15.90
C GLU A 116 12.56 18.77 -16.03
N ALA A 117 11.24 18.92 -16.03
CA ALA A 117 10.31 17.80 -16.19
C ALA A 117 10.48 17.13 -17.57
N LEU A 118 10.47 17.90 -18.66
CA LEU A 118 10.65 17.40 -20.01
C LEU A 118 11.98 16.68 -20.20
N ALA A 119 13.07 17.23 -19.63
CA ALA A 119 14.38 16.58 -19.65
C ALA A 119 14.40 15.28 -18.84
N ALA A 120 13.62 15.18 -17.75
CA ALA A 120 13.53 13.97 -16.94
C ALA A 120 12.69 12.88 -17.60
N MET A 121 11.62 13.24 -18.30
CA MET A 121 10.73 12.32 -19.01
C MET A 121 11.44 11.52 -20.12
N LYS A 122 12.56 12.01 -20.65
CA LYS A 122 13.39 11.28 -21.64
C LYS A 122 14.05 10.04 -21.05
N ASP A 123 14.35 10.07 -19.74
CA ASP A 123 15.15 9.04 -19.06
C ASP A 123 14.35 8.21 -18.06
N ILE A 124 13.12 8.64 -17.72
CA ILE A 124 12.30 8.04 -16.68
C ILE A 124 10.98 7.54 -17.30
N SER A 125 10.74 6.25 -17.18
CA SER A 125 9.50 5.62 -17.63
C SER A 125 8.47 5.50 -16.50
N ASN A 126 7.21 5.15 -16.85
CA ASN A 126 6.10 4.91 -15.94
C ASN A 126 5.75 6.13 -15.05
N ILE A 127 5.80 7.33 -15.63
CA ILE A 127 5.38 8.56 -14.97
C ILE A 127 3.86 8.68 -15.11
N ASN A 128 3.15 8.67 -13.99
CA ASN A 128 1.69 8.79 -13.91
C ASN A 128 1.24 10.25 -13.77
N MET A 129 2.08 11.06 -13.10
CA MET A 129 1.82 12.48 -12.92
C MET A 129 3.12 13.25 -12.66
N ILE A 130 3.07 14.54 -12.92
CA ILE A 130 4.10 15.51 -12.58
C ILE A 130 3.60 16.35 -11.41
N SER A 131 4.45 16.64 -10.43
CA SER A 131 4.13 17.47 -9.27
C SER A 131 5.35 18.26 -8.80
N GLY A 132 5.23 18.93 -7.65
CA GLY A 132 6.27 19.79 -7.11
C GLY A 132 6.11 21.24 -7.55
N PRO A 133 7.16 22.08 -7.41
CA PRO A 133 7.06 23.52 -7.67
C PRO A 133 6.58 23.89 -9.07
N VAL A 134 6.82 23.05 -10.07
CA VAL A 134 6.34 23.27 -11.46
C VAL A 134 4.81 23.29 -11.54
N ALA A 135 4.12 22.49 -10.76
CA ALA A 135 2.68 22.37 -10.80
C ALA A 135 1.95 23.57 -10.15
N SER A 136 2.63 24.29 -9.27
CA SER A 136 2.10 25.49 -8.61
C SER A 136 2.27 26.78 -9.44
N LYS A 137 2.96 26.70 -10.60
CA LYS A 137 3.22 27.83 -11.50
C LYS A 137 2.37 27.69 -12.77
N PRO A 138 1.35 28.54 -12.98
CA PRO A 138 0.44 28.41 -14.14
C PRO A 138 1.16 28.41 -15.51
N GLU A 139 2.19 29.23 -15.67
CA GLU A 139 2.97 29.30 -16.91
C GLU A 139 3.69 28.01 -17.22
N GLU A 140 4.40 27.44 -16.23
CA GLU A 140 5.12 26.17 -16.35
C GLU A 140 4.17 25.01 -16.61
N ARG A 141 3.02 25.00 -15.91
CA ARG A 141 1.96 24.01 -16.08
C ARG A 141 1.37 24.03 -17.49
N ASN A 142 1.18 25.23 -18.08
CA ASN A 142 0.67 25.38 -19.45
C ASN A 142 1.67 24.87 -20.50
N ILE A 143 2.97 25.09 -20.30
CA ILE A 143 4.01 24.51 -21.17
C ILE A 143 3.93 22.98 -21.18
N LEU A 144 3.86 22.35 -20.01
CA LEU A 144 3.75 20.88 -19.91
C LEU A 144 2.48 20.34 -20.56
N LYS A 145 1.36 21.02 -20.41
CA LYS A 145 0.07 20.61 -21.04
C LYS A 145 0.07 20.81 -22.55
N ALA A 146 0.80 21.79 -23.07
CA ALA A 146 0.94 21.98 -24.52
C ALA A 146 1.74 20.84 -25.16
N ASP A 147 2.85 20.41 -24.54
CA ASP A 147 3.70 19.34 -25.06
C ASP A 147 3.13 17.94 -24.78
N PHE A 148 2.43 17.76 -23.66
CA PHE A 148 1.87 16.48 -23.21
C PHE A 148 0.46 16.68 -22.65
N PRO A 149 -0.59 16.81 -23.49
CA PRO A 149 -1.97 17.11 -23.06
C PRO A 149 -2.54 16.08 -22.08
N GLU A 150 -2.17 14.80 -22.25
CA GLU A 150 -2.64 13.69 -21.42
C GLU A 150 -1.90 13.56 -20.07
N MET A 151 -0.76 14.26 -19.93
CA MET A 151 0.03 14.18 -18.70
C MET A 151 -0.64 14.99 -17.60
N LYS A 152 -0.90 14.30 -16.49
CA LYS A 152 -1.45 14.92 -15.29
C LYS A 152 -0.38 15.77 -14.60
N VAL A 153 -0.61 17.06 -14.50
CA VAL A 153 0.24 18.00 -13.76
C VAL A 153 -0.56 18.47 -12.55
N HIS A 154 -0.20 17.99 -11.38
CA HIS A 154 -0.95 18.13 -10.15
C HIS A 154 -0.18 18.92 -9.10
N ASP A 155 -0.80 19.93 -8.51
CA ASP A 155 -0.32 20.51 -7.26
C ASP A 155 -0.45 19.49 -6.11
N LEU A 156 -0.15 19.91 -4.89
CA LEU A 156 -0.16 19.00 -3.76
C LEU A 156 -1.55 18.39 -3.49
N GLU A 157 -2.60 19.21 -3.51
CA GLU A 157 -3.97 18.76 -3.22
C GLU A 157 -4.50 17.83 -4.32
N GLU A 158 -4.24 18.19 -5.57
CA GLU A 158 -4.57 17.36 -6.73
C GLU A 158 -3.80 16.03 -6.69
N ALA A 159 -2.51 16.04 -6.28
CA ALA A 159 -1.69 14.84 -6.14
C ALA A 159 -2.20 13.91 -5.02
N VAL A 160 -2.60 14.46 -3.87
CA VAL A 160 -3.25 13.69 -2.80
C VAL A 160 -4.53 13.02 -3.31
N SER A 161 -5.39 13.79 -3.98
CA SER A 161 -6.65 13.26 -4.55
C SER A 161 -6.39 12.15 -5.57
N ALA A 162 -5.40 12.32 -6.45
CA ALA A 162 -5.02 11.32 -7.43
C ALA A 162 -4.47 10.04 -6.78
N VAL A 163 -3.66 10.15 -5.73
CA VAL A 163 -3.14 8.98 -4.98
C VAL A 163 -4.29 8.26 -4.28
N LYS A 164 -5.26 8.97 -3.72
CA LYS A 164 -6.47 8.36 -3.12
C LYS A 164 -7.30 7.60 -4.16
N GLU A 165 -7.47 8.15 -5.36
CA GLU A 165 -8.13 7.42 -6.45
C GLU A 165 -7.37 6.16 -6.84
N MET A 166 -6.04 6.18 -6.86
CA MET A 166 -5.21 5.00 -7.12
C MET A 166 -5.40 3.96 -6.02
N LEU A 167 -5.41 4.36 -4.75
CA LEU A 167 -5.68 3.49 -3.61
C LEU A 167 -7.08 2.87 -3.72
N ALA A 168 -8.10 3.65 -4.04
CA ALA A 168 -9.46 3.15 -4.18
C ALA A 168 -9.62 2.14 -5.35
N LYS A 169 -8.78 2.24 -6.38
CA LYS A 169 -8.74 1.33 -7.52
C LYS A 169 -7.84 0.11 -7.29
N ASP A 170 -7.02 0.09 -6.24
CA ASP A 170 -6.14 -1.03 -5.93
C ASP A 170 -6.98 -2.27 -5.58
N PRO A 171 -6.89 -3.37 -6.35
CA PRO A 171 -7.63 -4.58 -6.06
C PRO A 171 -7.40 -5.13 -4.64
N LEU A 172 -6.21 -4.94 -4.07
CA LEU A 172 -5.90 -5.43 -2.72
C LEU A 172 -6.73 -4.71 -1.64
N GLN A 173 -6.99 -3.41 -1.78
CA GLN A 173 -7.86 -2.65 -0.86
C GLN A 173 -9.30 -3.18 -0.87
N ASN A 174 -9.71 -3.81 -1.96
CA ASN A 174 -11.02 -4.40 -2.12
C ASN A 174 -11.08 -5.88 -1.71
N LEU A 175 -9.99 -6.43 -1.16
CA LEU A 175 -9.91 -7.80 -0.65
C LEU A 175 -9.83 -7.79 0.89
N PRO A 176 -10.24 -8.88 1.55
CA PRO A 176 -10.36 -8.93 3.01
C PRO A 176 -9.02 -9.04 3.75
N SER A 177 -7.90 -9.09 3.06
CA SER A 177 -6.52 -9.21 3.60
C SER A 177 -6.31 -10.36 4.62
N LEU A 178 -7.11 -11.44 4.52
CA LEU A 178 -7.06 -12.57 5.44
C LEU A 178 -6.03 -13.63 5.08
N ASN A 179 -5.45 -13.58 3.88
CA ASN A 179 -4.47 -14.55 3.36
C ASN A 179 -4.87 -16.01 3.63
N CYS A 180 -6.17 -16.33 3.46
CA CYS A 180 -6.74 -17.61 3.89
C CYS A 180 -6.59 -18.75 2.87
N GLY A 181 -6.03 -18.51 1.70
CA GLY A 181 -5.76 -19.51 0.64
C GLY A 181 -6.98 -20.12 -0.07
N HIS A 182 -8.22 -19.83 0.38
CA HIS A 182 -9.43 -20.51 -0.11
C HIS A 182 -9.83 -20.15 -1.56
N CYS A 183 -9.26 -19.12 -2.15
CA CYS A 183 -9.46 -18.73 -3.53
C CYS A 183 -8.51 -19.45 -4.52
N GLY A 184 -7.58 -20.25 -4.02
CA GLY A 184 -6.56 -20.93 -4.81
C GLY A 184 -5.25 -20.14 -4.93
N TYR A 185 -5.19 -18.93 -4.37
CA TYR A 185 -3.98 -18.11 -4.21
C TYR A 185 -3.54 -18.14 -2.75
N ASP A 186 -2.26 -18.27 -2.44
CA ASP A 186 -1.76 -18.38 -1.07
C ASP A 186 -2.00 -17.11 -0.27
N THR A 187 -1.96 -15.95 -0.95
CA THR A 187 -2.17 -14.64 -0.32
C THR A 187 -3.23 -13.81 -1.06
N CYS A 188 -3.86 -12.87 -0.35
CA CYS A 188 -4.73 -11.87 -0.98
C CYS A 188 -3.97 -10.99 -1.98
N LEU A 189 -2.67 -10.85 -1.79
CA LEU A 189 -1.78 -10.16 -2.68
C LEU A 189 -1.67 -10.85 -4.05
N GLU A 190 -1.51 -12.16 -4.08
CA GLU A 190 -1.45 -12.93 -5.33
C GLU A 190 -2.78 -12.86 -6.09
N LEU A 191 -3.91 -12.96 -5.38
CA LEU A 191 -5.22 -12.73 -5.99
C LEU A 191 -5.34 -11.30 -6.55
N ALA A 192 -4.89 -10.27 -5.82
CA ALA A 192 -4.91 -8.89 -6.30
C ALA A 192 -4.06 -8.70 -7.57
N ASN A 193 -2.91 -9.36 -7.63
CA ASN A 193 -2.05 -9.35 -8.83
C ASN A 193 -2.74 -10.01 -10.02
N ALA A 194 -3.37 -11.17 -9.82
CA ALA A 194 -4.14 -11.85 -10.85
C ALA A 194 -5.34 -11.01 -11.34
N ILE A 195 -6.03 -10.28 -10.43
CA ILE A 195 -7.09 -9.33 -10.80
C ILE A 195 -6.51 -8.19 -11.64
N SER A 196 -5.36 -7.64 -11.26
CA SER A 196 -4.70 -6.56 -12.01
C SER A 196 -4.24 -7.01 -13.41
N ALA A 197 -3.86 -8.28 -13.54
CA ALA A 197 -3.50 -8.90 -14.81
C ALA A 197 -4.73 -9.30 -15.68
N GLY A 198 -5.95 -9.21 -15.13
CA GLY A 198 -7.18 -9.65 -15.80
C GLY A 198 -7.40 -11.17 -15.77
N GLU A 199 -6.60 -11.90 -14.99
CA GLU A 199 -6.63 -13.38 -14.87
C GLU A 199 -7.64 -13.84 -13.81
N ALA A 200 -8.07 -12.96 -12.92
CA ALA A 200 -9.03 -13.22 -11.86
C ALA A 200 -9.96 -12.04 -11.63
N THR A 201 -10.98 -12.23 -10.80
CA THR A 201 -11.95 -11.21 -10.41
C THR A 201 -12.11 -11.18 -8.88
N LYS A 202 -12.69 -10.13 -8.32
CA LYS A 202 -13.03 -10.04 -6.90
C LYS A 202 -13.94 -11.20 -6.45
N ASN A 203 -14.78 -11.72 -7.34
CA ASN A 203 -15.69 -12.82 -7.03
C ASN A 203 -14.98 -14.17 -6.81
N ASP A 204 -13.72 -14.28 -7.22
CA ASP A 204 -12.92 -15.48 -6.94
C ASP A 204 -12.56 -15.56 -5.46
N CYS A 205 -12.59 -14.44 -4.73
CA CYS A 205 -12.42 -14.42 -3.29
C CYS A 205 -13.60 -15.09 -2.57
N LYS A 206 -13.35 -16.28 -1.98
CA LYS A 206 -14.39 -17.06 -1.28
C LYS A 206 -14.94 -16.38 -0.03
N VAL A 207 -14.25 -15.39 0.50
CA VAL A 207 -14.76 -14.59 1.64
C VAL A 207 -15.97 -13.77 1.21
N PHE A 208 -15.96 -13.21 -0.01
CA PHE A 208 -17.08 -12.43 -0.55
C PHE A 208 -18.11 -13.29 -1.27
N SER A 209 -17.69 -14.29 -2.03
CA SER A 209 -18.58 -15.10 -2.85
C SER A 209 -19.41 -16.12 -2.08
N THR A 210 -19.05 -16.41 -0.81
CA THR A 210 -19.75 -17.42 0.00
C THR A 210 -20.63 -16.77 1.06
N SER A 211 -21.94 -16.88 0.90
CA SER A 211 -22.96 -16.32 1.80
C SER A 211 -23.28 -17.21 3.03
N LEU A 212 -22.35 -18.03 3.50
CA LEU A 212 -22.58 -18.99 4.59
C LEU A 212 -22.92 -18.31 5.94
N ALA A 213 -22.23 -17.23 6.27
CA ALA A 213 -22.48 -16.38 7.42
C ALA A 213 -21.86 -15.01 7.20
N THR A 214 -22.52 -13.95 7.68
CA THR A 214 -22.00 -12.60 7.73
C THR A 214 -21.99 -12.15 9.19
N LEU A 215 -20.91 -11.54 9.62
CA LEU A 215 -20.80 -10.89 10.93
C LEU A 215 -20.78 -9.39 10.73
N GLU A 216 -21.67 -8.70 11.44
CA GLU A 216 -21.71 -7.25 11.49
C GLU A 216 -21.56 -6.82 12.95
N VAL A 217 -20.67 -5.87 13.20
CA VAL A 217 -20.45 -5.28 14.54
C VAL A 217 -20.49 -3.76 14.38
N ASP A 218 -21.38 -3.11 15.11
CA ASP A 218 -21.60 -1.67 15.07
C ASP A 218 -21.80 -1.11 13.65
N GLY A 219 -22.58 -1.82 12.83
CA GLY A 219 -22.85 -1.44 11.44
C GLY A 219 -21.70 -1.73 10.46
N LYS A 220 -20.59 -2.31 10.93
CA LYS A 220 -19.44 -2.65 10.12
C LYS A 220 -19.38 -4.14 9.85
N ILE A 221 -19.32 -4.53 8.58
CA ILE A 221 -19.15 -5.94 8.17
C ILE A 221 -17.71 -6.35 8.46
N ILE A 222 -17.59 -7.42 9.26
CA ILE A 222 -16.29 -8.04 9.61
C ILE A 222 -16.03 -9.20 8.64
N PRO A 223 -14.95 -9.14 7.85
CA PRO A 223 -14.60 -10.22 6.93
C PRO A 223 -14.24 -11.50 7.71
N LEU A 224 -14.85 -12.61 7.34
CA LEU A 224 -14.59 -13.91 7.95
C LEU A 224 -14.10 -14.91 6.88
N SER A 225 -13.03 -15.63 7.18
CA SER A 225 -12.62 -16.78 6.36
C SER A 225 -13.63 -17.94 6.53
N MET A 226 -13.46 -18.99 5.72
CA MET A 226 -14.41 -20.13 5.71
C MET A 226 -14.50 -20.85 7.04
N PHE A 227 -13.40 -20.95 7.78
CA PHE A 227 -13.39 -21.66 9.06
C PHE A 227 -14.25 -20.99 10.14
N PRO A 228 -14.08 -19.69 10.48
CA PRO A 228 -14.98 -18.99 11.38
C PRO A 228 -16.44 -19.00 10.92
N LYS A 229 -16.71 -18.86 9.61
CA LYS A 229 -18.07 -18.95 9.07
C LYS A 229 -18.73 -20.30 9.38
N LYS A 230 -17.98 -21.41 9.20
CA LYS A 230 -18.48 -22.76 9.51
C LYS A 230 -18.72 -22.94 11.01
N ILE A 231 -17.84 -22.42 11.87
CA ILE A 231 -18.02 -22.48 13.32
C ILE A 231 -19.27 -21.74 13.74
N LEU A 232 -19.40 -20.46 13.33
CA LEU A 232 -20.57 -19.65 13.66
C LEU A 232 -21.87 -20.32 13.24
N ARG A 233 -21.91 -20.80 11.99
CA ARG A 233 -23.09 -21.54 11.51
C ARG A 233 -23.36 -22.80 12.35
N GLY A 234 -22.33 -23.60 12.67
CA GLY A 234 -22.46 -24.82 13.44
C GLY A 234 -22.99 -24.57 14.85
N VAL A 235 -22.45 -23.58 15.55
CA VAL A 235 -22.90 -23.19 16.89
C VAL A 235 -24.36 -22.72 16.86
N ILE A 236 -24.69 -21.81 15.94
CA ILE A 236 -26.06 -21.28 15.82
C ILE A 236 -27.06 -22.38 15.47
N MET A 237 -26.75 -23.24 14.51
CA MET A 237 -27.60 -24.37 14.16
C MET A 237 -27.74 -25.36 15.28
N GLY A 238 -26.67 -25.61 16.04
CA GLY A 238 -26.71 -26.46 17.25
C GLY A 238 -27.67 -25.94 18.31
N VAL A 239 -27.68 -24.65 18.56
CA VAL A 239 -28.64 -23.98 19.46
C VAL A 239 -30.06 -24.10 18.91
N LEU A 240 -30.31 -23.72 17.66
CA LEU A 240 -31.62 -23.73 17.03
C LEU A 240 -32.27 -25.11 17.00
N ASN A 241 -31.51 -26.16 16.76
CA ASN A 241 -32.00 -27.54 16.72
C ASN A 241 -32.56 -28.01 18.07
N ASN A 242 -32.20 -27.37 19.19
CA ASN A 242 -32.68 -27.68 20.53
C ASN A 242 -33.80 -26.74 21.01
N LEU A 243 -34.18 -25.75 20.20
CA LEU A 243 -35.30 -24.82 20.51
C LEU A 243 -36.64 -25.40 19.99
N ARG A 244 -37.67 -25.28 20.83
CA ARG A 244 -39.03 -25.66 20.42
C ARG A 244 -39.63 -24.57 19.54
N GLY A 245 -40.39 -24.94 18.51
CA GLY A 245 -41.10 -24.01 17.64
C GLY A 245 -40.22 -23.38 16.55
N VAL A 246 -38.98 -23.84 16.39
CA VAL A 246 -38.08 -23.35 15.32
C VAL A 246 -37.98 -24.40 14.22
N ASP A 247 -38.05 -23.93 12.96
CA ASP A 247 -37.79 -24.82 11.80
C ASP A 247 -36.38 -25.37 11.85
N LYS A 248 -36.24 -26.68 11.64
CA LYS A 248 -34.92 -27.35 11.62
C LYS A 248 -34.10 -27.01 10.37
N HIS A 249 -34.73 -26.43 9.33
CA HIS A 249 -34.08 -26.06 8.08
C HIS A 249 -34.35 -24.59 7.69
N PRO A 250 -33.99 -23.61 8.55
CA PRO A 250 -34.27 -22.21 8.26
C PRO A 250 -33.47 -21.73 7.05
N LYS A 251 -34.11 -20.98 6.16
CA LYS A 251 -33.45 -20.36 4.99
C LYS A 251 -32.58 -19.17 5.37
N LYS A 252 -32.93 -18.43 6.40
CA LYS A 252 -32.20 -17.26 6.90
C LYS A 252 -32.34 -17.15 8.41
N ILE A 253 -31.25 -16.85 9.07
CA ILE A 253 -31.19 -16.61 10.52
C ILE A 253 -30.62 -15.22 10.73
N THR A 254 -31.23 -14.41 11.59
CA THR A 254 -30.71 -13.11 12.04
C THR A 254 -30.63 -13.11 13.56
N ILE A 255 -29.48 -12.74 14.10
CA ILE A 255 -29.21 -12.66 15.54
C ILE A 255 -28.73 -11.26 15.83
N ASN A 256 -29.38 -10.58 16.78
CA ASN A 256 -28.97 -9.28 17.28
C ASN A 256 -28.53 -9.44 18.74
N ILE A 257 -27.28 -9.08 19.01
CA ILE A 257 -26.69 -9.13 20.35
C ILE A 257 -26.35 -7.69 20.74
N LYS A 258 -26.83 -7.25 21.89
CA LYS A 258 -26.38 -5.98 22.49
C LYS A 258 -25.16 -6.33 23.35
N ALA A 259 -24.01 -5.71 23.04
CA ALA A 259 -22.88 -5.69 23.95
C ALA A 259 -23.21 -4.70 25.07
N GLU A 260 -23.01 -5.12 26.33
CA GLU A 260 -23.19 -4.23 27.50
C GLU A 260 -22.10 -3.17 27.54
#